data_4441238e428833c1fb3bfa842bc88ac7
#
_entry.id   4441238e428833c1fb3bfa842bc88ac7
#
_cell.length_a   1.000
_cell.length_b   1.000
_cell.length_c   1.000
_cell.angle_alpha   90.00
_cell.angle_beta   90.00
_cell.angle_gamma   90.00
#
_symmetry.space_group_name_H-M   'P 1'
#
loop_
_entity.id
_entity.type
_entity.pdbx_description
1 polymer ?
#
loop_
_entity_poly.entity_id
_entity_poly.type
_entity_poly.pdbx_seq_one_letter_code
_entity_poly.pdbx_strand_id
1 'polypeptide(L)'
;MNFNVNQVVSSSDLNIDVEAIMLKLEDISEMLVFSDNRPKFIVMSLQQYEHYVTPKENSNQKGTMAKEAGSAAKIGAFVRESMQRLISDNLLPPAEITNLTDAAYCSATFGLSYPVLRPYDSSRPLAEQKRDANNKYNRYYNFILDLQYGKYLLCSQWVEPLHRARYEKWLKQWM
;
A
#
# COMPACT_ATOMS: atom_id res chain seq x y z
N MET A 1 -11.28 -10.59 9.92
CA MET A 1 -11.01 -10.17 11.31
C MET A 1 -12.33 -10.13 12.05
N ASN A 2 -12.43 -10.77 13.19
CA ASN A 2 -13.60 -10.70 14.08
C ASN A 2 -13.16 -9.96 15.33
N PHE A 3 -13.69 -8.77 15.57
CA PHE A 3 -13.43 -7.99 16.78
C PHE A 3 -14.42 -8.38 17.88
N ASN A 4 -13.91 -8.56 19.10
CA ASN A 4 -14.73 -8.72 20.29
C ASN A 4 -15.28 -7.33 20.71
N VAL A 5 -16.42 -7.32 21.42
CA VAL A 5 -17.02 -6.06 21.93
C VAL A 5 -16.03 -5.23 22.77
N ASN A 6 -15.13 -5.89 23.50
CA ASN A 6 -14.09 -5.22 24.30
C ASN A 6 -13.00 -4.55 23.46
N GLN A 7 -12.93 -4.85 22.16
CA GLN A 7 -11.96 -4.29 21.20
C GLN A 7 -12.55 -3.10 20.41
N VAL A 8 -13.78 -2.70 20.71
CA VAL A 8 -14.48 -1.62 20.02
C VAL A 8 -14.54 -0.39 20.92
N VAL A 9 -14.06 0.75 20.42
CA VAL A 9 -14.08 2.03 21.15
C VAL A 9 -14.63 3.13 20.26
N SER A 10 -15.28 4.13 20.86
CA SER A 10 -15.71 5.35 20.15
C SER A 10 -14.52 6.30 19.95
N SER A 11 -14.56 7.11 18.90
CA SER A 11 -13.55 8.16 18.69
C SER A 11 -13.53 9.21 19.81
N SER A 12 -14.67 9.43 20.49
CA SER A 12 -14.75 10.27 21.69
C SER A 12 -13.97 9.71 22.87
N ASP A 13 -13.83 8.39 22.95
CA ASP A 13 -13.13 7.72 24.03
C ASP A 13 -11.61 7.75 23.83
N LEU A 14 -11.13 8.09 22.63
CA LEU A 14 -9.72 8.32 22.33
C LEU A 14 -9.18 9.68 22.80
N ASN A 15 -10.03 10.61 23.20
CA ASN A 15 -9.61 11.83 23.92
C ASN A 15 -9.15 11.54 25.37
N ILE A 16 -9.15 10.29 25.74
CA ILE A 16 -8.69 9.80 27.02
C ILE A 16 -7.17 9.55 26.91
N ASP A 17 -6.51 9.85 27.98
CA ASP A 17 -5.10 9.66 28.29
C ASP A 17 -4.42 8.50 27.51
N VAL A 18 -3.32 8.81 26.87
CA VAL A 18 -2.51 7.84 26.10
C VAL A 18 -2.14 6.63 26.96
N GLU A 19 -1.88 6.83 28.25
CA GLU A 19 -1.57 5.76 29.19
C GLU A 19 -2.74 4.77 29.36
N ALA A 20 -3.97 5.24 29.39
CA ALA A 20 -5.16 4.38 29.45
C ALA A 20 -5.34 3.54 28.18
N ILE A 21 -4.96 4.07 27.02
CA ILE A 21 -4.98 3.35 25.74
C ILE A 21 -3.88 2.27 25.75
N MET A 22 -2.69 2.59 26.24
CA MET A 22 -1.57 1.64 26.34
C MET A 22 -1.90 0.46 27.25
N LEU A 23 -2.49 0.72 28.42
CA LEU A 23 -2.94 -0.33 29.35
C LEU A 23 -3.99 -1.25 28.72
N LYS A 24 -4.94 -0.69 27.97
CA LYS A 24 -5.93 -1.49 27.23
C LYS A 24 -5.30 -2.34 26.14
N LEU A 25 -4.28 -1.83 25.44
CA LEU A 25 -3.59 -2.57 24.38
C LEU A 25 -2.74 -3.73 24.91
N GLU A 26 -2.30 -3.68 26.18
CA GLU A 26 -1.63 -4.81 26.83
C GLU A 26 -2.57 -6.03 26.99
N ASP A 27 -3.87 -5.75 27.24
CA ASP A 27 -4.86 -6.81 27.42
C ASP A 27 -5.47 -7.32 26.10
N ILE A 28 -5.69 -6.44 25.10
CA ILE A 28 -6.49 -6.77 23.91
C ILE A 28 -5.75 -6.68 22.59
N SER A 29 -4.44 -6.41 22.59
CA SER A 29 -3.54 -6.35 21.43
C SER A 29 -3.91 -5.35 20.33
N GLU A 30 -5.20 -5.18 20.02
CA GLU A 30 -5.70 -4.28 18.96
C GLU A 30 -7.11 -3.77 19.29
N MET A 31 -7.42 -2.52 18.93
CA MET A 31 -8.72 -1.87 19.11
C MET A 31 -9.24 -1.32 17.78
N LEU A 32 -10.53 -1.56 17.50
CA LEU A 32 -11.22 -0.95 16.36
C LEU A 32 -11.92 0.33 16.80
N VAL A 33 -11.60 1.44 16.16
CA VAL A 33 -12.16 2.75 16.49
C VAL A 33 -13.29 3.11 15.55
N PHE A 34 -14.44 3.43 16.12
CA PHE A 34 -15.64 3.87 15.41
C PHE A 34 -15.85 5.39 15.56
N SER A 35 -16.33 6.02 14.51
CA SER A 35 -16.93 7.35 14.52
C SER A 35 -18.15 7.33 13.63
N ASP A 36 -19.26 7.95 14.09
CA ASP A 36 -20.53 7.98 13.37
C ASP A 36 -21.02 6.58 12.95
N ASN A 37 -20.91 5.63 13.86
CA ASN A 37 -21.30 4.22 13.67
C ASN A 37 -20.54 3.50 12.51
N ARG A 38 -19.38 4.00 12.11
CA ARG A 38 -18.53 3.43 11.05
C ARG A 38 -17.11 3.19 11.57
N PRO A 39 -16.50 2.06 11.23
CA PRO A 39 -15.11 1.82 11.57
C PRO A 39 -14.21 2.82 10.83
N LYS A 40 -13.30 3.47 11.55
CA LYS A 40 -12.39 4.49 11.01
C LYS A 40 -10.94 4.01 10.95
N PHE A 41 -10.44 3.47 12.04
CA PHE A 41 -9.07 3.00 12.12
C PHE A 41 -8.89 1.95 13.23
N ILE A 42 -7.74 1.28 13.19
CA ILE A 42 -7.33 0.31 14.20
C ILE A 42 -6.15 0.91 14.97
N VAL A 43 -6.20 0.81 16.30
CA VAL A 43 -5.06 1.14 17.18
C VAL A 43 -4.51 -0.18 17.69
N MET A 44 -3.19 -0.37 17.58
CA MET A 44 -2.51 -1.59 18.02
C MET A 44 -1.12 -1.27 18.58
N SER A 45 -0.56 -2.18 19.34
CA SER A 45 0.82 -2.06 19.81
C SER A 45 1.81 -2.19 18.64
N LEU A 46 3.01 -1.61 18.78
CA LEU A 46 4.08 -1.73 17.78
C LEU A 46 4.42 -3.22 17.52
N GLN A 47 4.46 -4.03 18.57
CA GLN A 47 4.71 -5.47 18.48
C GLN A 47 3.66 -6.18 17.62
N GLN A 48 2.39 -5.84 17.79
CA GLN A 48 1.30 -6.39 16.98
C GLN A 48 1.38 -5.91 15.54
N TYR A 49 1.71 -4.64 15.32
CA TYR A 49 1.93 -4.10 13.98
C TYR A 49 3.08 -4.82 13.26
N GLU A 50 4.21 -5.04 13.92
CA GLU A 50 5.33 -5.79 13.36
C GLU A 50 4.94 -7.22 12.99
N HIS A 51 4.06 -7.86 13.74
CA HIS A 51 3.53 -9.19 13.42
C HIS A 51 2.67 -9.19 12.13
N TYR A 52 1.99 -8.08 11.82
CA TYR A 52 1.24 -7.93 10.56
C TYR A 52 2.13 -7.56 9.38
N VAL A 53 3.24 -6.86 9.62
CA VAL A 53 4.11 -6.31 8.56
C VAL A 53 5.28 -7.21 8.24
N THR A 54 5.75 -8.03 9.22
CA THR A 54 6.81 -9.01 8.98
C THR A 54 6.26 -10.17 8.14
N PRO A 55 6.84 -10.48 6.99
CA PRO A 55 6.49 -11.68 6.24
C PRO A 55 6.76 -12.88 7.16
N LYS A 56 5.76 -13.71 7.39
CA LYS A 56 5.94 -14.98 8.08
C LYS A 56 6.93 -15.82 7.27
N GLU A 57 8.16 -15.93 7.75
CA GLU A 57 9.06 -16.98 7.28
C GLU A 57 8.39 -18.33 7.50
N ASN A 58 8.37 -19.12 6.43
CA ASN A 58 7.72 -20.39 6.33
C ASN A 58 8.11 -21.34 7.46
N SER A 59 7.20 -21.61 8.36
CA SER A 59 7.18 -22.87 9.09
C SER A 59 6.25 -23.84 8.36
N ASN A 60 6.86 -24.88 7.77
CA ASN A 60 6.22 -26.02 7.14
C ASN A 60 5.09 -26.58 7.99
N GLN A 61 3.85 -26.50 7.51
CA GLN A 61 2.85 -27.52 7.80
C GLN A 61 2.10 -27.85 6.51
N LYS A 62 2.38 -29.06 6.03
CA LYS A 62 1.57 -29.78 5.05
C LYS A 62 0.13 -29.89 5.56
N GLY A 63 -0.78 -29.31 4.81
CA GLY A 63 -2.21 -29.47 4.98
C GLY A 63 -2.84 -29.21 3.62
N THR A 64 -3.01 -30.29 2.85
CA THR A 64 -3.79 -30.40 1.62
C THR A 64 -5.14 -29.76 1.78
N MET A 65 -5.42 -28.74 0.95
CA MET A 65 -6.69 -28.63 0.22
C MET A 65 -6.50 -27.61 -0.89
N ALA A 66 -6.58 -28.11 -2.12
CA ALA A 66 -6.79 -27.33 -3.31
C ALA A 66 -8.03 -26.44 -3.11
N LYS A 67 -7.84 -25.12 -3.16
CA LYS A 67 -8.93 -24.17 -3.36
C LYS A 67 -8.62 -23.40 -4.61
N GLU A 68 -9.49 -23.63 -5.54
CA GLU A 68 -9.55 -23.19 -6.92
C GLU A 68 -9.09 -21.75 -7.16
N ALA A 69 -8.39 -21.57 -8.26
CA ALA A 69 -8.09 -20.31 -8.89
C ALA A 69 -9.37 -19.48 -9.05
N GLY A 70 -9.45 -18.30 -8.39
CA GLY A 70 -10.62 -17.47 -8.59
C GLY A 70 -10.72 -16.18 -7.79
N SER A 71 -9.63 -15.52 -7.44
CA SER A 71 -9.66 -14.09 -7.13
C SER A 71 -8.26 -13.51 -7.30
N ALA A 72 -7.90 -13.22 -8.55
CA ALA A 72 -6.70 -12.44 -8.82
C ALA A 72 -6.81 -11.11 -8.04
N ALA A 73 -5.80 -10.78 -7.23
CA ALA A 73 -5.75 -9.52 -6.50
C ALA A 73 -6.09 -8.36 -7.43
N LYS A 74 -6.89 -7.38 -6.97
CA LYS A 74 -7.21 -6.19 -7.76
C LYS A 74 -5.93 -5.56 -8.28
N ILE A 75 -5.94 -5.03 -9.51
CA ILE A 75 -4.74 -4.51 -10.17
C ILE A 75 -3.93 -3.55 -9.29
N GLY A 76 -4.58 -2.67 -8.55
CA GLY A 76 -3.87 -1.73 -7.67
C GLY A 76 -3.07 -2.40 -6.54
N ALA A 77 -3.56 -3.52 -5.97
CA ALA A 77 -2.84 -4.33 -5.01
C ALA A 77 -1.69 -5.08 -5.69
N PHE A 78 -1.96 -5.72 -6.82
CA PHE A 78 -0.98 -6.44 -7.62
C PHE A 78 0.21 -5.55 -8.02
N VAL A 79 -0.06 -4.32 -8.49
CA VAL A 79 0.99 -3.35 -8.85
C VAL A 79 1.82 -2.96 -7.62
N ARG A 80 1.20 -2.68 -6.48
CA ARG A 80 1.93 -2.33 -5.26
C ARG A 80 2.87 -3.45 -4.82
N GLU A 81 2.38 -4.68 -4.75
CA GLU A 81 3.15 -5.84 -4.31
C GLU A 81 4.31 -6.14 -5.27
N SER A 82 4.04 -6.14 -6.58
CA SER A 82 5.08 -6.40 -7.59
C SER A 82 6.12 -5.28 -7.65
N MET A 83 5.73 -4.01 -7.55
CA MET A 83 6.67 -2.89 -7.48
C MET A 83 7.56 -2.95 -6.22
N GLN A 84 6.99 -3.27 -5.06
CA GLN A 84 7.77 -3.47 -3.85
C GLN A 84 8.80 -4.59 -4.01
N ARG A 85 8.41 -5.70 -4.64
CA ARG A 85 9.31 -6.83 -4.93
C ARG A 85 10.42 -6.44 -5.91
N LEU A 86 10.08 -5.76 -7.02
CA LEU A 86 11.08 -5.26 -7.97
C LEU A 86 12.11 -4.32 -7.32
N ILE A 87 11.67 -3.53 -6.34
CA ILE A 87 12.54 -2.61 -5.61
C ILE A 87 13.41 -3.37 -4.60
N SER A 88 12.82 -4.24 -3.77
CA SER A 88 13.59 -5.00 -2.77
C SER A 88 14.64 -5.90 -3.40
N ASP A 89 14.34 -6.46 -4.57
CA ASP A 89 15.24 -7.34 -5.30
C ASP A 89 16.19 -6.58 -6.25
N ASN A 90 16.10 -5.23 -6.26
CA ASN A 90 16.89 -4.31 -7.09
C ASN A 90 16.87 -4.67 -8.59
N LEU A 91 15.70 -5.06 -9.09
CA LEU A 91 15.51 -5.53 -10.47
C LEU A 91 15.26 -4.40 -11.48
N LEU A 92 14.95 -3.18 -11.02
CA LEU A 92 14.69 -2.03 -11.89
C LEU A 92 15.97 -1.25 -12.19
N PRO A 93 16.44 -1.24 -13.45
CA PRO A 93 17.60 -0.44 -13.83
C PRO A 93 17.27 1.07 -13.81
N PRO A 94 18.27 1.96 -13.63
CA PRO A 94 18.07 3.41 -13.59
C PRO A 94 17.34 3.97 -14.80
N ALA A 95 17.60 3.44 -15.98
CA ALA A 95 16.95 3.86 -17.21
C ALA A 95 15.44 3.59 -17.16
N GLU A 96 15.03 2.43 -16.60
CA GLU A 96 13.61 2.12 -16.48
C GLU A 96 12.93 2.96 -15.40
N ILE A 97 13.60 3.25 -14.29
CA ILE A 97 13.10 4.20 -13.28
C ILE A 97 12.82 5.57 -13.92
N THR A 98 13.74 6.03 -14.77
CA THR A 98 13.54 7.28 -15.53
C THR A 98 12.33 7.18 -16.46
N ASN A 99 12.19 6.10 -17.22
CA ASN A 99 11.03 5.84 -18.08
C ASN A 99 9.71 5.87 -17.29
N LEU A 100 9.69 5.26 -16.12
CA LEU A 100 8.49 5.23 -15.25
C LEU A 100 8.11 6.61 -14.69
N THR A 101 9.00 7.61 -14.78
CA THR A 101 8.69 9.01 -14.45
C THR A 101 8.20 9.82 -15.65
N ASP A 102 8.26 9.29 -16.85
CA ASP A 102 7.81 9.92 -18.07
C ASP A 102 6.33 9.60 -18.37
N ALA A 103 5.50 10.63 -18.53
CA ALA A 103 4.08 10.47 -18.78
C ALA A 103 3.78 9.87 -20.16
N ALA A 104 4.59 10.20 -21.20
CA ALA A 104 4.40 9.69 -22.54
C ALA A 104 4.74 8.20 -22.60
N TYR A 105 5.85 7.79 -21.98
CA TYR A 105 6.21 6.39 -21.84
C TYR A 105 5.12 5.58 -21.10
N CYS A 106 4.65 6.10 -19.96
CA CYS A 106 3.62 5.42 -19.16
C CYS A 106 2.28 5.32 -19.89
N SER A 107 1.93 6.32 -20.70
CA SER A 107 0.75 6.28 -21.56
C SER A 107 0.87 5.23 -22.64
N ALA A 108 1.99 5.17 -23.34
CA ALA A 108 2.24 4.19 -24.40
C ALA A 108 2.31 2.75 -23.86
N THR A 109 3.01 2.55 -22.74
CA THR A 109 3.28 1.23 -22.17
C THR A 109 2.06 0.69 -21.40
N PHE A 110 1.48 1.47 -20.53
CA PHE A 110 0.42 1.02 -19.61
C PHE A 110 -0.97 1.55 -19.97
N GLY A 111 -1.06 2.66 -20.73
CA GLY A 111 -2.31 3.39 -20.98
C GLY A 111 -2.68 4.35 -19.85
N LEU A 112 -1.75 4.69 -18.97
CA LEU A 112 -1.96 5.62 -17.87
C LEU A 112 -1.84 7.08 -18.33
N SER A 113 -2.67 7.95 -17.76
CA SER A 113 -2.57 9.41 -17.98
C SER A 113 -1.51 10.09 -17.09
N TYR A 114 -0.90 9.35 -16.18
CA TYR A 114 0.07 9.84 -15.22
C TYR A 114 1.30 8.92 -15.18
N PRO A 115 2.50 9.47 -14.88
CA PRO A 115 3.68 8.64 -14.64
C PRO A 115 3.43 7.59 -13.55
N VAL A 116 3.99 6.38 -13.74
CA VAL A 116 3.94 5.32 -12.73
C VAL A 116 4.67 5.74 -11.47
N LEU A 117 5.82 6.40 -11.62
CA LEU A 117 6.61 6.96 -10.54
C LEU A 117 6.64 8.48 -10.63
N ARG A 118 6.46 9.16 -9.50
CA ARG A 118 6.67 10.60 -9.36
C ARG A 118 7.79 10.83 -8.36
N PRO A 119 8.85 11.59 -8.70
CA PRO A 119 9.87 11.95 -7.71
C PRO A 119 9.23 12.62 -6.48
N TYR A 120 9.67 12.20 -5.30
CA TYR A 120 9.21 12.74 -4.03
C TYR A 120 10.20 13.79 -3.52
N ASP A 121 9.70 14.97 -3.23
CA ASP A 121 10.45 16.07 -2.63
C ASP A 121 10.17 16.14 -1.12
N SER A 122 11.18 15.86 -0.30
CA SER A 122 11.06 15.87 1.16
C SER A 122 10.81 17.27 1.75
N SER A 123 11.03 18.33 0.99
CA SER A 123 10.76 19.72 1.42
C SER A 123 9.27 20.09 1.35
N ARG A 124 8.44 19.27 0.69
CA ARG A 124 7.02 19.53 0.47
C ARG A 124 6.13 18.47 1.13
N PRO A 125 4.93 18.84 1.62
CA PRO A 125 4.00 17.88 2.22
C PRO A 125 3.60 16.78 1.22
N LEU A 126 3.61 15.52 1.65
CA LEU A 126 3.17 14.38 0.87
C LEU A 126 1.72 14.55 0.35
N ALA A 127 0.85 15.16 1.16
CA ALA A 127 -0.55 15.41 0.82
C ALA A 127 -0.73 16.26 -0.46
N GLU A 128 0.19 17.16 -0.73
CA GLU A 128 0.18 17.98 -1.95
C GLU A 128 0.73 17.20 -3.15
N GLN A 129 1.85 16.52 -2.96
CA GLN A 129 2.57 15.83 -4.03
C GLN A 129 1.80 14.64 -4.62
N LYS A 130 0.91 14.02 -3.85
CA LYS A 130 0.08 12.91 -4.36
C LYS A 130 -1.11 13.34 -5.22
N ARG A 131 -1.38 14.65 -5.35
CA ARG A 131 -2.49 15.20 -6.11
C ARG A 131 -2.13 15.49 -7.56
N ASP A 132 -3.17 15.72 -8.38
CA ASP A 132 -3.02 16.23 -9.74
C ASP A 132 -2.60 17.71 -9.74
N ALA A 133 -2.28 18.24 -10.93
CA ALA A 133 -1.85 19.62 -11.10
C ALA A 133 -2.88 20.65 -10.58
N ASN A 134 -4.16 20.29 -10.60
CA ASN A 134 -5.24 21.17 -10.14
C ASN A 134 -5.52 20.98 -8.63
N ASN A 135 -4.72 20.20 -7.94
CA ASN A 135 -4.84 19.89 -6.50
C ASN A 135 -6.20 19.29 -6.08
N LYS A 136 -6.94 18.73 -7.05
CA LYS A 136 -8.32 18.26 -6.85
C LYS A 136 -8.40 16.78 -6.47
N TYR A 137 -7.62 15.92 -7.14
CA TYR A 137 -7.72 14.48 -6.98
C TYR A 137 -6.39 13.84 -6.64
N ASN A 138 -6.40 12.86 -5.72
CA ASN A 138 -5.24 12.04 -5.45
C ASN A 138 -4.96 11.12 -6.66
N ARG A 139 -3.74 11.17 -7.18
CA ARG A 139 -3.27 10.36 -8.30
C ARG A 139 -2.19 9.36 -7.90
N TYR A 140 -1.66 9.52 -6.70
CA TYR A 140 -0.61 8.67 -6.14
C TYR A 140 -1.03 8.13 -4.78
N TYR A 141 -0.50 6.95 -4.44
CA TYR A 141 -0.71 6.33 -3.12
C TYR A 141 -0.09 7.17 -2.00
N ASN A 142 -0.53 6.93 -0.77
CA ASN A 142 -0.09 7.65 0.43
C ASN A 142 1.12 6.97 1.10
N PHE A 143 2.10 6.55 0.31
CA PHE A 143 3.38 6.01 0.80
C PHE A 143 4.50 6.36 -0.18
N ILE A 144 5.73 6.31 0.32
CA ILE A 144 6.94 6.63 -0.42
C ILE A 144 7.68 5.33 -0.71
N LEU A 145 8.07 5.16 -1.97
CA LEU A 145 9.00 4.12 -2.40
C LEU A 145 10.42 4.66 -2.29
N ASP A 146 11.30 3.95 -1.60
CA ASP A 146 12.71 4.28 -1.48
C ASP A 146 13.50 3.39 -2.45
N LEU A 147 13.94 3.96 -3.56
CA LEU A 147 14.74 3.31 -4.58
C LEU A 147 16.20 3.75 -4.46
N GLN A 148 17.11 2.97 -5.00
CA GLN A 148 18.55 3.26 -4.97
C GLN A 148 18.89 4.69 -5.46
N TYR A 149 18.09 5.26 -6.36
CA TYR A 149 18.35 6.57 -7.00
C TYR A 149 17.40 7.68 -6.55
N GLY A 150 16.65 7.48 -5.49
CA GLY A 150 15.75 8.50 -4.93
C GLY A 150 14.44 7.96 -4.40
N LYS A 151 13.63 8.88 -3.91
CA LYS A 151 12.31 8.58 -3.35
C LYS A 151 11.22 8.92 -4.35
N TYR A 152 10.20 8.07 -4.42
CA TYR A 152 9.13 8.21 -5.41
C TYR A 152 7.76 7.91 -4.82
N LEU A 153 6.73 8.47 -5.43
CA LEU A 153 5.33 8.12 -5.21
C LEU A 153 4.86 7.19 -6.33
N LEU A 154 4.10 6.16 -5.98
CA LEU A 154 3.51 5.21 -6.92
C LEU A 154 2.12 5.69 -7.37
N CYS A 155 1.86 5.67 -8.67
CA CYS A 155 0.56 5.98 -9.26
C CYS A 155 -0.54 5.04 -8.75
N SER A 156 -1.72 5.59 -8.45
CA SER A 156 -2.89 4.86 -7.96
C SER A 156 -4.01 4.71 -9.00
N GLN A 157 -3.80 5.14 -10.24
CA GLN A 157 -4.83 5.24 -11.29
C GLN A 157 -4.98 3.94 -12.11
N TRP A 158 -4.80 2.80 -11.48
CA TRP A 158 -4.93 1.49 -12.09
C TRP A 158 -6.39 1.02 -12.13
N VAL A 159 -6.87 0.62 -13.31
CA VAL A 159 -8.25 0.18 -13.54
C VAL A 159 -8.27 -1.17 -14.25
N GLU A 160 -9.08 -2.10 -13.74
CA GLU A 160 -9.39 -3.38 -14.40
C GLU A 160 -10.45 -3.21 -15.49
N PRO A 161 -10.38 -3.94 -16.57
CA PRO A 161 -9.28 -4.80 -17.05
C PRO A 161 -8.25 -4.03 -17.87
N LEU A 162 -8.43 -2.71 -17.99
CA LEU A 162 -7.75 -1.83 -18.95
C LEU A 162 -6.22 -1.90 -18.88
N HIS A 163 -5.67 -1.92 -17.66
CA HIS A 163 -4.23 -1.79 -17.46
C HIS A 163 -3.53 -3.13 -17.13
N ARG A 164 -4.27 -4.16 -16.70
CA ARG A 164 -3.68 -5.42 -16.22
C ARG A 164 -2.78 -6.09 -17.26
N ALA A 165 -3.30 -6.38 -18.43
CA ALA A 165 -2.53 -7.11 -19.45
C ALA A 165 -1.26 -6.36 -19.87
N ARG A 166 -1.32 -5.03 -19.92
CA ARG A 166 -0.18 -4.18 -20.23
C ARG A 166 0.88 -4.19 -19.12
N TYR A 167 0.42 -4.09 -17.87
CA TYR A 167 1.31 -4.14 -16.71
C TYR A 167 1.98 -5.50 -16.58
N GLU A 168 1.24 -6.60 -16.72
CA GLU A 168 1.79 -7.96 -16.69
C GLU A 168 2.81 -8.21 -17.81
N LYS A 169 2.55 -7.69 -19.02
CA LYS A 169 3.49 -7.77 -20.12
C LYS A 169 4.80 -7.04 -19.82
N TRP A 170 4.72 -5.87 -19.21
CA TRP A 170 5.88 -5.10 -18.78
C TRP A 170 6.61 -5.81 -17.63
N LEU A 171 5.89 -6.29 -16.63
CA LEU A 171 6.46 -6.94 -15.45
C LEU A 171 7.29 -8.18 -15.79
N LYS A 172 6.85 -8.97 -16.80
CA LYS A 172 7.58 -10.17 -17.29
C LYS A 172 8.99 -9.88 -17.82
N GLN A 173 9.34 -8.64 -18.06
CA GLN A 173 10.68 -8.26 -18.50
C GLN A 173 11.67 -8.19 -17.35
N TRP A 174 11.15 -8.12 -16.11
CA TRP A 174 11.92 -7.87 -14.90
C TRP A 174 11.88 -9.01 -13.87
N MET A 175 11.04 -10.02 -14.09
CA MET A 175 10.85 -11.16 -13.16
C MET A 175 11.19 -12.49 -13.79
#